data_1f54abd0f0ab7be3a8dedc9de710edf3
#
_entry.id   1f54abd0f0ab7be3a8dedc9de710edf3
#
_cell.length_a   1.000
_cell.length_b   1.000
_cell.length_c   1.000
_cell.angle_alpha   90.00
_cell.angle_beta   90.00
_cell.angle_gamma   90.00
#
_symmetry.space_group_name_H-M   'P 1'
#
loop_
_entity.id
_entity.type
_entity.pdbx_description
1 polymer ?
#
loop_
_entity_poly.entity_id
_entity_poly.type
_entity_poly.pdbx_seq_one_letter_code
_entity_poly.pdbx_strand_id
1 'polypeptide(L)'
;MPRRSFHDDLVLNQWMMGFFKGGNLHALKTRLGEDRHEGIDEDGQTGFFHELHQNLFEVDRISEQELRRYDLNIVQHWNAITEQRNKVEGVVLNMKYFQYLSLLFTEIYLDWYFDRRQQLLDGLNEGMQAYNVEQDTEHRFQPFDADELNKLAFWNATGSGKTLLLHVNIRQYLHYFQNGRTDAYPDK
;
A
#
# COMPACT_ATOMS: atom_id res chain seq x y z
N MET A 1 12.36 -11.49 26.33
CA MET A 1 12.10 -10.56 25.20
C MET A 1 10.60 -10.50 24.96
N PRO A 2 10.00 -9.35 24.68
CA PRO A 2 8.60 -9.31 24.29
C PRO A 2 8.42 -10.16 23.02
N ARG A 3 7.34 -10.94 22.98
CA ARG A 3 7.03 -11.82 21.84
C ARG A 3 6.70 -10.92 20.64
N ARG A 4 7.47 -11.00 19.56
CA ARG A 4 7.20 -10.28 18.31
C ARG A 4 5.82 -10.68 17.78
N SER A 5 5.13 -9.73 17.18
CA SER A 5 3.88 -10.03 16.49
C SER A 5 4.20 -10.56 15.08
N PHE A 6 3.27 -11.32 14.48
CA PHE A 6 3.39 -11.77 13.09
C PHE A 6 3.66 -10.61 12.11
N HIS A 7 3.13 -9.43 12.41
CA HIS A 7 3.34 -8.23 11.57
C HIS A 7 4.79 -7.73 11.62
N ASP A 8 5.49 -7.93 12.75
CA ASP A 8 6.89 -7.52 12.90
C ASP A 8 7.84 -8.44 12.12
N ASP A 9 7.37 -9.63 11.72
CA ASP A 9 8.14 -10.60 10.93
C ASP A 9 7.96 -10.42 9.42
N LEU A 10 7.06 -9.50 8.99
CA LEU A 10 6.83 -9.24 7.57
C LEU A 10 7.69 -8.08 7.06
N VAL A 11 8.80 -8.40 6.37
CA VAL A 11 9.77 -7.41 5.85
C VAL A 11 9.09 -6.34 5.00
N LEU A 12 8.16 -6.71 4.10
CA LEU A 12 7.42 -5.75 3.29
C LEU A 12 6.60 -4.78 4.16
N ASN A 13 5.97 -5.26 5.23
CA ASN A 13 5.24 -4.39 6.17
C ASN A 13 6.19 -3.40 6.86
N GLN A 14 7.36 -3.86 7.30
CA GLN A 14 8.36 -2.98 7.93
C GLN A 14 8.83 -1.91 6.94
N TRP A 15 9.12 -2.30 5.71
CA TRP A 15 9.49 -1.37 4.65
C TRP A 15 8.37 -0.34 4.39
N MET A 16 7.11 -0.78 4.26
CA MET A 16 5.94 0.10 4.10
C MET A 16 5.76 1.05 5.28
N MET A 17 5.95 0.57 6.52
CA MET A 17 5.84 1.43 7.71
C MET A 17 6.89 2.54 7.73
N GLY A 18 8.02 2.38 7.06
CA GLY A 18 9.04 3.42 6.89
C GLY A 18 8.59 4.63 6.09
N PHE A 19 7.44 4.60 5.41
CA PHE A 19 6.85 5.76 4.73
C PHE A 19 5.99 6.62 5.65
N PHE A 20 5.79 6.22 6.90
CA PHE A 20 4.87 6.89 7.83
C PHE A 20 5.58 7.28 9.13
N LYS A 21 5.32 8.50 9.61
CA LYS A 21 5.79 8.98 10.92
C LYS A 21 5.27 8.08 12.04
N GLY A 22 6.19 7.66 12.90
CA GLY A 22 5.86 6.73 13.98
C GLY A 22 5.80 5.26 13.59
N GLY A 23 5.92 4.91 12.30
CA GLY A 23 6.28 3.60 11.77
C GLY A 23 5.47 2.39 12.26
N ASN A 24 4.18 2.55 12.65
CA ASN A 24 3.39 1.42 13.10
C ASN A 24 1.91 1.48 12.71
N LEU A 25 1.33 0.29 12.48
CA LEU A 25 -0.08 0.14 12.09
C LEU A 25 -1.07 0.65 13.14
N HIS A 26 -0.71 0.65 14.42
CA HIS A 26 -1.60 1.12 15.49
C HIS A 26 -1.79 2.64 15.40
N ALA A 27 -0.71 3.39 15.15
CA ALA A 27 -0.79 4.83 14.95
C ALA A 27 -1.64 5.18 13.73
N LEU A 28 -1.46 4.46 12.60
CA LEU A 28 -2.30 4.62 11.41
C LEU A 28 -3.77 4.32 11.70
N LYS A 29 -4.08 3.22 12.39
CA LYS A 29 -5.44 2.87 12.80
C LYS A 29 -6.07 3.96 13.65
N THR A 30 -5.35 4.46 14.64
CA THR A 30 -5.86 5.48 15.58
C THR A 30 -6.20 6.78 14.88
N ARG A 31 -5.37 7.19 13.92
CA ARG A 31 -5.54 8.44 13.18
C ARG A 31 -6.55 8.34 12.05
N LEU A 32 -6.46 7.29 11.24
CA LEU A 32 -7.30 7.14 10.04
C LEU A 32 -8.64 6.45 10.33
N GLY A 33 -8.80 5.79 11.48
CA GLY A 33 -9.98 5.00 11.80
C GLY A 33 -11.25 5.79 12.17
N GLU A 34 -11.17 7.14 12.16
CA GLU A 34 -12.33 7.98 12.42
C GLU A 34 -13.19 8.13 11.16
N ASP A 35 -14.50 8.01 11.29
CA ASP A 35 -15.47 8.08 10.19
C ASP A 35 -15.40 9.40 9.39
N ARG A 36 -14.92 10.48 10.01
CA ARG A 36 -14.73 11.79 9.35
C ARG A 36 -13.75 11.76 8.17
N HIS A 37 -12.87 10.76 8.10
CA HIS A 37 -11.92 10.60 6.98
C HIS A 37 -12.51 9.80 5.81
N GLU A 38 -13.69 9.20 5.99
CA GLU A 38 -14.37 8.49 4.94
C GLU A 38 -15.03 9.45 3.95
N GLY A 39 -14.93 9.14 2.68
CA GLY A 39 -15.48 9.97 1.62
C GLY A 39 -14.44 10.65 0.76
N ILE A 40 -14.94 11.39 -0.23
CA ILE A 40 -14.14 12.05 -1.26
C ILE A 40 -14.63 13.50 -1.32
N ASP A 41 -13.69 14.44 -1.34
CA ASP A 41 -13.99 15.87 -1.43
C ASP A 41 -14.26 16.36 -2.87
N GLU A 42 -14.46 17.68 -3.02
CA GLU A 42 -14.74 18.33 -4.31
C GLU A 42 -13.56 18.24 -5.29
N ASP A 43 -12.32 18.11 -4.78
CA ASP A 43 -11.10 17.95 -5.56
C ASP A 43 -10.83 16.48 -5.93
N GLY A 44 -11.71 15.56 -5.53
CA GLY A 44 -11.60 14.13 -5.78
C GLY A 44 -10.64 13.40 -4.85
N GLN A 45 -10.20 14.00 -3.75
CA GLN A 45 -9.27 13.45 -2.78
C GLN A 45 -10.00 12.84 -1.59
N THR A 46 -9.39 11.83 -0.97
CA THR A 46 -9.96 11.22 0.24
C THR A 46 -9.60 12.01 1.50
N GLY A 47 -10.44 11.95 2.53
CA GLY A 47 -10.08 12.46 3.85
C GLY A 47 -8.86 11.74 4.45
N PHE A 48 -8.58 10.50 4.02
CA PHE A 48 -7.37 9.76 4.39
C PHE A 48 -6.11 10.41 3.83
N PHE A 49 -6.13 10.87 2.57
CA PHE A 49 -5.03 11.63 1.97
C PHE A 49 -4.70 12.87 2.80
N HIS A 50 -5.70 13.67 3.17
CA HIS A 50 -5.48 14.87 3.95
C HIS A 50 -4.85 14.59 5.31
N GLU A 51 -5.33 13.57 6.03
CA GLU A 51 -4.76 13.19 7.33
C GLU A 51 -3.32 12.67 7.19
N LEU A 52 -3.04 11.84 6.18
CA LEU A 52 -1.68 11.36 5.91
C LEU A 52 -0.73 12.50 5.58
N HIS A 53 -1.10 13.36 4.64
CA HIS A 53 -0.28 14.48 4.19
C HIS A 53 0.08 15.42 5.33
N GLN A 54 -0.88 15.75 6.19
CA GLN A 54 -0.66 16.71 7.27
C GLN A 54 0.13 16.13 8.45
N ASN A 55 -0.07 14.88 8.79
CA ASN A 55 0.32 14.37 10.10
C ASN A 55 1.19 13.10 10.09
N LEU A 56 1.11 12.27 9.06
CA LEU A 56 1.62 10.90 9.15
C LEU A 56 2.62 10.51 8.07
N PHE A 57 2.83 11.33 7.03
CA PHE A 57 3.64 10.92 5.89
C PHE A 57 5.08 11.42 5.97
N GLU A 58 6.05 10.59 5.54
CA GLU A 58 7.46 10.95 5.43
C GLU A 58 7.79 11.46 4.03
N VAL A 59 7.91 12.78 3.89
CA VAL A 59 8.09 13.48 2.61
C VAL A 59 9.40 13.12 1.90
N ASP A 60 10.41 12.65 2.65
CA ASP A 60 11.73 12.34 2.07
C ASP A 60 11.73 11.04 1.22
N ARG A 61 10.72 10.18 1.38
CA ARG A 61 10.61 8.92 0.64
C ARG A 61 9.66 8.98 -0.54
N ILE A 62 8.55 9.68 -0.37
CA ILE A 62 7.52 9.89 -1.40
C ILE A 62 7.10 11.36 -1.32
N SER A 63 7.09 12.06 -2.44
CA SER A 63 6.66 13.45 -2.52
C SER A 63 5.14 13.59 -2.29
N GLU A 64 4.71 14.80 -1.92
CA GLU A 64 3.28 15.12 -1.84
C GLU A 64 2.55 14.85 -3.17
N GLN A 65 3.20 15.15 -4.30
CA GLN A 65 2.62 14.91 -5.62
C GLN A 65 2.41 13.42 -5.90
N GLU A 66 3.33 12.56 -5.45
CA GLU A 66 3.19 11.11 -5.58
C GLU A 66 2.06 10.60 -4.69
N LEU A 67 2.00 11.04 -3.42
CA LEU A 67 0.91 10.65 -2.52
C LEU A 67 -0.46 11.06 -3.08
N ARG A 68 -0.57 12.29 -3.62
CA ARG A 68 -1.79 12.77 -4.29
C ARG A 68 -2.14 11.92 -5.50
N ARG A 69 -1.16 11.56 -6.33
CA ARG A 69 -1.37 10.69 -7.49
C ARG A 69 -1.89 9.32 -7.09
N TYR A 70 -1.33 8.72 -6.03
CA TYR A 70 -1.79 7.45 -5.50
C TYR A 70 -3.24 7.53 -4.99
N ASP A 71 -3.57 8.58 -4.26
CA ASP A 71 -4.93 8.80 -3.76
C ASP A 71 -5.94 8.91 -4.90
N LEU A 72 -5.67 9.73 -5.91
CA LEU A 72 -6.52 9.90 -7.08
C LEU A 72 -6.68 8.59 -7.88
N ASN A 73 -5.62 7.80 -8.05
CA ASN A 73 -5.70 6.48 -8.68
C ASN A 73 -6.59 5.52 -7.89
N ILE A 74 -6.43 5.49 -6.56
CA ILE A 74 -7.28 4.68 -5.68
C ILE A 74 -8.74 5.06 -5.86
N VAL A 75 -9.06 6.34 -5.78
CA VAL A 75 -10.43 6.86 -5.95
C VAL A 75 -11.00 6.48 -7.32
N GLN A 76 -10.23 6.69 -8.39
CA GLN A 76 -10.66 6.34 -9.75
C GLN A 76 -10.99 4.84 -9.87
N HIS A 77 -10.11 3.98 -9.36
CA HIS A 77 -10.29 2.53 -9.47
C HIS A 77 -11.41 2.02 -8.55
N TRP A 78 -11.51 2.57 -7.35
CA TRP A 78 -12.60 2.27 -6.42
C TRP A 78 -13.96 2.62 -7.02
N ASN A 79 -14.11 3.84 -7.52
CA ASN A 79 -15.35 4.30 -8.14
C ASN A 79 -15.73 3.44 -9.35
N ALA A 80 -14.77 3.09 -10.20
CA ALA A 80 -15.02 2.25 -11.36
C ALA A 80 -15.56 0.84 -11.00
N ILE A 81 -15.20 0.31 -9.83
CA ILE A 81 -15.70 -0.99 -9.35
C ILE A 81 -17.04 -0.86 -8.60
N THR A 82 -17.24 0.26 -7.90
CA THR A 82 -18.44 0.44 -7.03
C THR A 82 -19.60 1.15 -7.73
N GLU A 83 -19.36 1.81 -8.85
CA GLU A 83 -20.35 2.66 -9.54
C GLU A 83 -21.69 1.96 -9.79
N GLN A 84 -21.68 0.74 -10.34
CA GLN A 84 -22.90 0.01 -10.64
C GLN A 84 -23.67 -0.33 -9.37
N ARG A 85 -22.97 -0.78 -8.33
CA ARG A 85 -23.56 -1.07 -7.03
C ARG A 85 -24.19 0.18 -6.42
N ASN A 86 -23.44 1.28 -6.40
CA ASN A 86 -23.90 2.56 -5.85
C ASN A 86 -25.18 3.06 -6.54
N LYS A 87 -25.28 2.88 -7.87
CA LYS A 87 -26.50 3.21 -8.63
C LYS A 87 -27.69 2.32 -8.26
N VAL A 88 -27.46 1.03 -8.06
CA VAL A 88 -28.53 0.07 -7.72
C VAL A 88 -29.01 0.24 -6.29
N GLU A 89 -28.09 0.41 -5.35
CA GLU A 89 -28.38 0.53 -3.91
C GLU A 89 -28.78 1.96 -3.50
N GLY A 90 -28.51 2.97 -4.35
CA GLY A 90 -28.78 4.38 -4.05
C GLY A 90 -27.89 4.97 -2.93
N VAL A 91 -26.84 4.27 -2.55
CA VAL A 91 -25.89 4.66 -1.48
C VAL A 91 -24.46 4.55 -1.99
N VAL A 92 -23.66 5.59 -1.72
CA VAL A 92 -22.23 5.57 -2.06
C VAL A 92 -21.48 4.69 -1.06
N LEU A 93 -20.74 3.73 -1.59
CA LEU A 93 -19.85 2.89 -0.79
C LEU A 93 -18.51 3.62 -0.55
N ASN A 94 -18.32 4.15 0.64
CA ASN A 94 -17.08 4.75 1.06
C ASN A 94 -16.06 3.68 1.50
N MET A 95 -14.77 3.96 1.24
CA MET A 95 -13.68 3.14 1.75
C MET A 95 -13.56 3.29 3.26
N LYS A 96 -13.25 2.19 3.95
CA LYS A 96 -12.78 2.19 5.33
C LYS A 96 -11.26 2.35 5.35
N TYR A 97 -10.70 2.87 6.46
CA TYR A 97 -9.25 3.16 6.57
C TYR A 97 -8.37 1.96 6.21
N PHE A 98 -8.72 0.75 6.61
CA PHE A 98 -7.93 -0.45 6.32
C PHE A 98 -8.01 -0.87 4.84
N GLN A 99 -9.12 -0.57 4.15
CA GLN A 99 -9.25 -0.75 2.70
C GLN A 99 -8.39 0.26 1.97
N TYR A 100 -8.46 1.53 2.36
CA TYR A 100 -7.63 2.58 1.82
C TYR A 100 -6.14 2.29 1.98
N LEU A 101 -5.69 1.91 3.19
CA LEU A 101 -4.28 1.56 3.43
C LEU A 101 -3.83 0.35 2.58
N SER A 102 -4.68 -0.67 2.45
CA SER A 102 -4.37 -1.82 1.58
C SER A 102 -4.15 -1.39 0.14
N LEU A 103 -4.99 -0.50 -0.38
CA LEU A 103 -4.87 0.04 -1.74
C LEU A 103 -3.68 0.99 -1.89
N LEU A 104 -3.42 1.83 -0.89
CA LEU A 104 -2.26 2.73 -0.90
C LEU A 104 -0.93 1.95 -0.90
N PHE A 105 -0.83 0.90 -0.09
CA PHE A 105 0.36 0.04 -0.09
C PHE A 105 0.54 -0.66 -1.44
N THR A 106 -0.56 -1.03 -2.10
CA THR A 106 -0.52 -1.57 -3.47
C THR A 106 -0.01 -0.52 -4.47
N GLU A 107 -0.49 0.73 -4.40
CA GLU A 107 -0.03 1.83 -5.27
C GLU A 107 1.48 2.05 -5.12
N ILE A 108 1.95 2.20 -3.86
CA ILE A 108 3.37 2.39 -3.58
C ILE A 108 4.20 1.23 -4.12
N TYR A 109 3.77 -0.02 -3.85
CA TYR A 109 4.48 -1.21 -4.30
C TYR A 109 4.58 -1.28 -5.82
N LEU A 110 3.46 -1.08 -6.52
CA LEU A 110 3.40 -1.17 -7.98
C LEU A 110 4.19 -0.04 -8.65
N ASP A 111 4.09 1.19 -8.15
CA ASP A 111 4.89 2.31 -8.64
C ASP A 111 6.39 2.00 -8.55
N TRP A 112 6.85 1.50 -7.40
CA TRP A 112 8.24 1.15 -7.21
C TRP A 112 8.64 -0.10 -8.00
N TYR A 113 7.76 -1.09 -8.12
CA TYR A 113 8.01 -2.30 -8.90
C TYR A 113 8.21 -2.01 -10.39
N PHE A 114 7.40 -1.11 -10.98
CA PHE A 114 7.49 -0.79 -12.40
C PHE A 114 8.52 0.30 -12.72
N ASP A 115 8.70 1.29 -11.85
CA ASP A 115 9.53 2.47 -12.15
C ASP A 115 10.85 2.51 -11.37
N ARG A 116 10.95 1.83 -10.21
CA ARG A 116 12.09 1.91 -9.26
C ARG A 116 12.46 0.53 -8.71
N ARG A 117 12.41 -0.50 -9.55
CA ARG A 117 12.54 -1.90 -9.13
C ARG A 117 13.81 -2.19 -8.32
N GLN A 118 14.95 -1.62 -8.73
CA GLN A 118 16.19 -1.82 -7.99
C GLN A 118 16.14 -1.17 -6.60
N GLN A 119 15.57 0.03 -6.48
CA GLN A 119 15.43 0.70 -5.20
C GLN A 119 14.44 -0.05 -4.27
N LEU A 120 13.38 -0.63 -4.83
CA LEU A 120 12.48 -1.51 -4.08
C LEU A 120 13.23 -2.73 -3.53
N LEU A 121 14.01 -3.41 -4.37
CA LEU A 121 14.80 -4.57 -3.98
C LEU A 121 15.83 -4.22 -2.89
N ASP A 122 16.56 -3.13 -3.08
CA ASP A 122 17.56 -2.65 -2.13
C ASP A 122 16.91 -2.31 -0.77
N GLY A 123 15.80 -1.57 -0.78
CA GLY A 123 15.09 -1.20 0.44
C GLY A 123 14.50 -2.40 1.20
N LEU A 124 13.98 -3.41 0.49
CA LEU A 124 13.52 -4.66 1.11
C LEU A 124 14.69 -5.45 1.71
N ASN A 125 15.82 -5.51 1.01
CA ASN A 125 17.03 -6.21 1.49
C ASN A 125 17.67 -5.49 2.68
N GLU A 126 17.67 -4.17 2.72
CA GLU A 126 18.07 -3.40 3.91
C GLU A 126 17.20 -3.71 5.12
N GLY A 127 15.87 -3.72 4.94
CA GLY A 127 14.92 -4.09 5.99
C GLY A 127 15.12 -5.53 6.47
N MET A 128 15.36 -6.46 5.57
CA MET A 128 15.65 -7.85 5.89
C MET A 128 16.98 -8.00 6.64
N GLN A 129 18.03 -7.27 6.26
CA GLN A 129 19.29 -7.27 6.98
C GLN A 129 19.14 -6.75 8.41
N ALA A 130 18.40 -5.64 8.59
CA ALA A 130 18.09 -5.10 9.91
C ALA A 130 17.33 -6.13 10.77
N TYR A 131 16.35 -6.83 10.19
CA TYR A 131 15.65 -7.93 10.85
C TYR A 131 16.62 -9.04 11.27
N ASN A 132 17.50 -9.48 10.38
CA ASN A 132 18.45 -10.59 10.60
C ASN A 132 19.46 -10.30 11.71
N VAL A 133 19.84 -9.04 11.94
CA VAL A 133 20.75 -8.65 13.03
C VAL A 133 20.21 -9.06 14.40
N GLU A 134 18.89 -9.03 14.56
CA GLU A 134 18.21 -9.34 15.81
C GLU A 134 17.83 -10.82 15.95
N GLN A 135 18.12 -11.66 14.94
CA GLN A 135 17.71 -13.07 14.90
C GLN A 135 18.92 -14.00 15.10
N ASP A 136 18.64 -15.17 15.70
CA ASP A 136 19.58 -16.30 15.68
C ASP A 136 19.81 -16.78 14.24
N THR A 137 20.98 -17.36 13.99
CA THR A 137 21.41 -17.77 12.64
C THR A 137 20.40 -18.68 11.92
N GLU A 138 19.70 -19.54 12.68
CA GLU A 138 18.71 -20.48 12.16
C GLU A 138 17.40 -19.80 11.68
N HIS A 139 17.13 -18.58 12.13
CA HIS A 139 15.92 -17.81 11.82
C HIS A 139 16.15 -16.66 10.84
N ARG A 140 17.33 -16.59 10.22
CA ARG A 140 17.69 -15.55 9.26
C ARG A 140 17.11 -15.84 7.88
N PHE A 141 16.53 -14.80 7.29
CA PHE A 141 16.09 -14.85 5.91
C PHE A 141 17.23 -14.62 4.93
N GLN A 142 17.12 -15.22 3.75
CA GLN A 142 18.02 -14.93 2.63
C GLN A 142 17.60 -13.61 1.95
N PRO A 143 18.54 -12.89 1.33
CA PRO A 143 18.18 -11.71 0.52
C PRO A 143 17.18 -12.06 -0.59
N PHE A 144 16.26 -11.14 -0.81
CA PHE A 144 15.36 -11.22 -1.96
C PHE A 144 16.13 -11.04 -3.25
N ASP A 145 15.72 -11.75 -4.29
CA ASP A 145 16.13 -11.50 -5.66
C ASP A 145 15.03 -10.78 -6.46
N ALA A 146 15.38 -10.34 -7.68
CA ALA A 146 14.47 -9.58 -8.51
C ALA A 146 13.23 -10.40 -8.94
N ASP A 147 13.32 -11.72 -9.01
CA ASP A 147 12.22 -12.59 -9.45
C ASP A 147 11.19 -12.80 -8.33
N GLU A 148 11.59 -12.59 -7.09
CA GLU A 148 10.68 -12.69 -5.95
C GLU A 148 9.75 -11.47 -5.81
N LEU A 149 10.13 -10.33 -6.40
CA LEU A 149 9.31 -9.13 -6.40
C LEU A 149 8.00 -9.26 -7.20
N ASN A 150 7.83 -10.29 -8.00
CA ASN A 150 6.58 -10.55 -8.74
C ASN A 150 5.47 -11.19 -7.89
N LYS A 151 5.71 -11.39 -6.60
CA LYS A 151 4.78 -12.02 -5.66
C LYS A 151 4.38 -11.03 -4.57
N LEU A 152 3.11 -10.64 -4.55
CA LEU A 152 2.54 -9.79 -3.53
C LEU A 152 1.36 -10.50 -2.85
N ALA A 153 1.42 -10.69 -1.53
CA ALA A 153 0.37 -11.32 -0.75
C ALA A 153 -0.33 -10.33 0.16
N PHE A 154 -1.66 -10.42 0.21
CA PHE A 154 -2.51 -9.61 1.08
C PHE A 154 -3.12 -10.44 2.19
N TRP A 155 -2.97 -9.99 3.42
CA TRP A 155 -3.58 -10.62 4.58
C TRP A 155 -4.67 -9.72 5.16
N ASN A 156 -5.90 -9.97 4.75
CA ASN A 156 -7.06 -9.19 5.17
C ASN A 156 -8.03 -10.05 6.00
N ALA A 157 -8.63 -9.46 7.03
CA ALA A 157 -9.62 -10.13 7.89
C ALA A 157 -10.86 -10.59 7.10
N THR A 158 -11.57 -11.58 7.63
CA THR A 158 -12.87 -11.99 7.09
C THR A 158 -13.86 -10.82 7.18
N GLY A 159 -14.63 -10.57 6.12
CA GLY A 159 -15.58 -9.45 6.07
C GLY A 159 -14.97 -8.09 5.71
N SER A 160 -13.64 -7.99 5.46
CA SER A 160 -12.99 -6.72 5.09
C SER A 160 -13.27 -6.24 3.66
N GLY A 161 -14.04 -6.99 2.86
CA GLY A 161 -14.27 -6.68 1.45
C GLY A 161 -13.15 -7.18 0.52
N LYS A 162 -12.50 -8.31 0.86
CA LYS A 162 -11.37 -8.87 0.08
C LYS A 162 -11.62 -8.96 -1.42
N THR A 163 -12.81 -9.40 -1.84
CA THR A 163 -13.16 -9.51 -3.26
C THR A 163 -13.17 -8.14 -3.95
N LEU A 164 -13.71 -7.12 -3.27
CA LEU A 164 -13.72 -5.75 -3.78
C LEU A 164 -12.29 -5.21 -3.91
N LEU A 165 -11.47 -5.38 -2.86
CA LEU A 165 -10.06 -4.99 -2.88
C LEU A 165 -9.29 -5.69 -4.00
N LEU A 166 -9.52 -6.99 -4.21
CA LEU A 166 -8.89 -7.75 -5.31
C LEU A 166 -9.22 -7.14 -6.67
N HIS A 167 -10.48 -6.77 -6.92
CA HIS A 167 -10.87 -6.15 -8.19
C HIS A 167 -10.21 -4.77 -8.39
N VAL A 168 -10.09 -3.99 -7.33
CA VAL A 168 -9.37 -2.71 -7.37
C VAL A 168 -7.89 -2.94 -7.62
N ASN A 169 -7.25 -3.89 -6.92
CA ASN A 169 -5.83 -4.23 -7.10
C ASN A 169 -5.51 -4.69 -8.53
N ILE A 170 -6.41 -5.44 -9.18
CA ILE A 170 -6.26 -5.81 -10.60
C ILE A 170 -6.22 -4.56 -11.48
N ARG A 171 -7.08 -3.57 -11.21
CA ARG A 171 -7.09 -2.32 -11.98
C ARG A 171 -5.84 -1.48 -11.73
N GLN A 172 -5.36 -1.40 -10.48
CA GLN A 172 -4.09 -0.77 -10.14
C GLN A 172 -2.93 -1.42 -10.91
N TYR A 173 -2.85 -2.75 -10.87
CA TYR A 173 -1.82 -3.48 -11.63
C TYR A 173 -1.88 -3.16 -13.13
N LEU A 174 -3.07 -3.22 -13.75
CA LEU A 174 -3.24 -2.91 -15.16
C LEU A 174 -2.85 -1.46 -15.50
N HIS A 175 -3.15 -0.51 -14.60
CA HIS A 175 -2.73 0.89 -14.75
C HIS A 175 -1.22 1.01 -14.84
N TYR A 176 -0.48 0.42 -13.91
CA TYR A 176 0.98 0.47 -13.89
C TYR A 176 1.60 -0.36 -15.04
N PHE A 177 1.03 -1.51 -15.34
CA PHE A 177 1.49 -2.35 -16.46
C PHE A 177 1.37 -1.65 -17.82
N GLN A 178 0.32 -0.84 -18.03
CA GLN A 178 0.09 -0.11 -19.29
C GLN A 178 0.89 1.18 -19.37
N ASN A 179 1.16 1.84 -18.25
CA ASN A 179 1.79 3.15 -18.19
C ASN A 179 3.23 3.11 -17.66
N GLY A 180 3.67 1.99 -17.10
CA GLY A 180 5.03 1.80 -16.58
C GLY A 180 6.07 1.78 -17.71
N ARG A 181 7.30 2.15 -17.40
CA ARG A 181 8.40 2.11 -18.35
C ARG A 181 8.64 0.69 -18.85
N THR A 182 8.78 0.54 -20.12
CA THR A 182 9.02 -0.74 -20.83
C THR A 182 10.33 -1.44 -20.42
N ASP A 183 11.19 -0.78 -19.67
CA ASP A 183 12.48 -1.30 -19.22
C ASP A 183 12.34 -2.45 -18.17
N ALA A 184 11.15 -2.61 -17.56
CA ALA A 184 10.89 -3.70 -16.62
C ALA A 184 10.70 -5.06 -17.31
N TYR A 185 10.40 -5.09 -18.61
CA TYR A 185 10.22 -6.30 -19.41
C TYR A 185 10.81 -6.10 -20.81
N PRO A 186 12.14 -6.27 -20.97
CA PRO A 186 12.80 -6.06 -22.26
C PRO A 186 12.43 -7.08 -23.33
N ASP A 187 11.70 -8.15 -22.99
CA ASP A 187 11.40 -9.29 -23.85
C ASP A 187 9.89 -9.47 -24.15
N LYS A 188 9.19 -8.40 -24.55
CA LYS A 188 7.87 -8.53 -25.17
C LYS A 188 7.80 -7.87 -26.51
#